data_1fa462c506afdd5227de20797a7412ec
#
_entry.id   1fa462c506afdd5227de20797a7412ec
#
_cell.length_a   1.000
_cell.length_b   1.000
_cell.length_c   1.000
_cell.angle_alpha   90.00
_cell.angle_beta   90.00
_cell.angle_gamma   90.00
#
_symmetry.space_group_name_H-M   'P 1'
#
loop_
_entity.id
_entity.type
_entity.pdbx_description
1 polymer ?
#
loop_
_entity_poly.entity_id
_entity_poly.type
_entity_poly.pdbx_seq_one_letter_code
_entity_poly.pdbx_strand_id
1 'polypeptide(L)'
;MNFYSQLAPALIGITIALVQTQVVVALSATDISKIAQEITVRIQSKTPRYGSGVIIKHSGNTYTVLTTAHVLEVPDKYEIVTPDEKHYQLNYSTMKQIPGVDLAVVQFTSSQNYTVAKIGNSDISTAGTKAYVAGYPAPTFAINQSIYTFIPGTINANAAKALRDGYAMVYSNETKKGMSGGPVLNELGELVGVNGREDLSPNADKTGFYLGIPINTFLRLAAKVGVDLGVSAPVLIAMGPTADNFLIQGMDKYDKKDFQGAINDETEAIRLKQNYAIAYYYRGSARAQMGDQQGAIEDYNQALRINPYLALAYNNRGLARNQLGDKQKAMEDYDQALRIDPSLAVAFYNRGATFVELGNKQKAIENYDKALQINPNLALAYNNRGLLRAELGDKQKAIEDYDKALQIDPNLARAYNNRGLLRAELGDKQKAMEDYNKALQIDPNLALAYNNRGLAHAQMGDKQKALEDYNKALQINPNLDLAYYNRGAVQADLGDKQKALEDYNKALQINPNLVLAYNNRGLVYAQMGDRQKALEDYNKALQLDPNLALAYYNRGLARRDLGDKQAAITDLRKASELFQQQGKADDSQKALGLTKILDH
;
A
#
# COMPACT_ATOMS: atom_id res chain seq x y z
N MET A 1 28.41 95.19 17.52
CA MET A 1 28.46 95.03 18.97
C MET A 1 28.05 93.63 19.29
N ASN A 2 28.99 92.89 19.90
CA ASN A 2 28.89 91.45 20.23
C ASN A 2 27.90 91.15 21.34
N PHE A 3 27.18 90.13 21.23
CA PHE A 3 26.72 89.32 22.37
C PHE A 3 26.73 87.80 22.02
N TYR A 4 27.83 87.19 22.44
CA TYR A 4 27.86 85.74 22.62
C TYR A 4 27.53 85.45 24.08
N SER A 5 26.47 84.68 24.34
CA SER A 5 26.23 84.11 25.65
C SER A 5 26.15 82.58 25.53
N GLN A 6 26.91 81.95 26.35
CA GLN A 6 27.21 80.56 26.54
C GLN A 6 25.96 79.68 26.67
N LEU A 7 25.97 78.52 25.96
CA LEU A 7 25.21 77.31 26.36
C LEU A 7 26.21 76.18 26.42
N ALA A 8 26.34 75.61 27.61
CA ALA A 8 27.10 74.40 27.88
C ALA A 8 26.44 73.19 27.26
N PRO A 9 27.15 72.21 26.66
CA PRO A 9 26.55 70.95 26.21
C PRO A 9 26.38 70.00 27.38
N ALA A 10 25.15 69.62 27.64
CA ALA A 10 24.83 68.44 28.48
C ALA A 10 25.28 67.18 27.76
N LEU A 11 26.31 66.53 28.27
CA LEU A 11 26.71 65.15 27.88
C LEU A 11 25.68 64.16 28.40
N ILE A 12 24.75 63.73 27.51
CA ILE A 12 23.95 62.55 27.73
C ILE A 12 24.87 61.37 27.42
N GLY A 13 25.34 60.69 28.46
CA GLY A 13 26.06 59.42 28.34
C GLY A 13 25.13 58.33 27.86
N ILE A 14 25.15 58.06 26.54
CA ILE A 14 24.54 56.84 26.02
C ILE A 14 25.52 55.72 26.32
N THR A 15 25.23 54.94 27.38
CA THR A 15 25.90 53.67 27.61
C THR A 15 25.40 52.70 26.54
N ILE A 16 26.14 52.53 25.46
CA ILE A 16 25.95 51.44 24.50
C ILE A 16 26.37 50.17 25.24
N ALA A 17 25.40 49.44 25.76
CA ALA A 17 25.62 48.07 26.16
C ALA A 17 25.95 47.26 24.90
N LEU A 18 27.21 46.97 24.66
CA LEU A 18 27.66 45.98 23.70
C LEU A 18 27.10 44.63 24.19
N VAL A 19 25.94 44.26 23.71
CA VAL A 19 25.49 42.87 23.76
C VAL A 19 26.44 42.11 22.85
N GLN A 20 27.47 41.49 23.44
CA GLN A 20 28.23 40.48 22.73
C GLN A 20 27.24 39.36 22.39
N THR A 21 26.75 39.37 21.17
CA THR A 21 26.11 38.21 20.58
C THR A 21 27.17 37.12 20.53
N GLN A 22 27.14 36.21 21.48
CA GLN A 22 27.89 34.97 21.35
C GLN A 22 27.40 34.33 20.05
N VAL A 23 28.26 34.22 19.08
CA VAL A 23 28.02 33.45 17.85
C VAL A 23 27.94 31.98 18.32
N VAL A 24 26.75 31.47 18.45
CA VAL A 24 26.54 30.06 18.77
C VAL A 24 26.90 29.30 17.48
N VAL A 25 28.06 28.65 17.50
CA VAL A 25 28.53 27.86 16.36
C VAL A 25 27.80 26.55 16.36
N ALA A 26 27.18 26.21 15.24
CA ALA A 26 26.57 24.90 15.04
C ALA A 26 27.62 23.77 15.16
N LEU A 27 27.27 22.69 15.85
CA LEU A 27 28.12 21.52 16.02
C LEU A 27 28.24 20.73 14.72
N SER A 28 29.33 19.98 14.56
CA SER A 28 29.39 19.02 13.45
C SER A 28 28.40 17.86 13.68
N ALA A 29 27.95 17.20 12.61
CA ALA A 29 27.12 16.01 12.71
C ALA A 29 27.76 14.90 13.55
N THR A 30 29.11 14.80 13.51
CA THR A 30 29.87 13.85 14.32
C THR A 30 29.79 14.16 15.81
N ASP A 31 29.87 15.43 16.19
CA ASP A 31 29.77 15.83 17.59
C ASP A 31 28.33 15.65 18.10
N ILE A 32 27.34 15.97 17.28
CA ILE A 32 25.93 15.72 17.63
C ILE A 32 25.66 14.22 17.77
N SER A 33 26.26 13.37 16.91
CA SER A 33 26.14 11.92 17.02
C SER A 33 26.73 11.39 18.34
N LYS A 34 27.85 11.92 18.81
CA LYS A 34 28.42 11.55 20.12
C LYS A 34 27.49 11.95 21.26
N ILE A 35 26.98 13.20 21.26
CA ILE A 35 26.00 13.66 22.25
C ILE A 35 24.78 12.75 22.24
N ALA A 36 24.24 12.46 21.05
CA ALA A 36 23.07 11.60 20.88
C ALA A 36 23.33 10.19 21.44
N GLN A 37 24.51 9.61 21.18
CA GLN A 37 24.87 8.30 21.69
C GLN A 37 24.92 8.26 23.23
N GLU A 38 25.46 9.28 23.86
CA GLU A 38 25.61 9.36 25.31
C GLU A 38 24.26 9.47 26.06
N ILE A 39 23.26 10.08 25.44
CA ILE A 39 21.94 10.33 26.05
C ILE A 39 20.86 9.31 25.64
N THR A 40 21.13 8.47 24.63
CA THR A 40 20.15 7.51 24.09
C THR A 40 20.30 6.16 24.77
N VAL A 41 19.19 5.61 25.25
CA VAL A 41 19.13 4.25 25.80
C VAL A 41 18.28 3.34 24.92
N ARG A 42 18.61 2.04 24.91
CA ARG A 42 17.75 1.00 24.33
C ARG A 42 16.76 0.52 25.36
N ILE A 43 15.48 0.37 24.96
CA ILE A 43 14.45 -0.25 25.78
C ILE A 43 14.09 -1.57 25.11
N GLN A 44 14.18 -2.66 25.83
CA GLN A 44 13.89 -4.00 25.33
C GLN A 44 13.17 -4.85 26.35
N SER A 45 12.47 -5.90 25.91
CA SER A 45 11.83 -6.87 26.79
C SER A 45 12.16 -8.30 26.38
N LYS A 46 11.80 -9.28 27.22
CA LYS A 46 11.99 -10.71 26.92
C LYS A 46 11.16 -11.20 25.74
N THR A 47 9.96 -10.67 25.55
CA THR A 47 9.23 -10.80 24.30
C THR A 47 9.81 -9.77 23.33
N PRO A 48 10.09 -10.08 22.04
CA PRO A 48 10.90 -9.23 21.17
C PRO A 48 10.23 -7.89 20.86
N ARG A 49 10.28 -6.98 21.84
CA ARG A 49 9.84 -5.58 21.78
C ARG A 49 11.05 -4.69 21.94
N TYR A 50 11.18 -3.74 21.05
CA TYR A 50 12.32 -2.85 20.97
C TYR A 50 11.83 -1.41 20.89
N GLY A 51 12.48 -0.54 21.63
CA GLY A 51 12.28 0.89 21.62
C GLY A 51 13.57 1.60 22.00
N SER A 52 13.52 2.90 21.95
CA SER A 52 14.58 3.80 22.39
C SER A 52 14.05 4.75 23.46
N GLY A 53 14.94 5.40 24.18
CA GLY A 53 14.60 6.44 25.14
C GLY A 53 15.72 7.46 25.25
N VAL A 54 15.43 8.59 25.86
CA VAL A 54 16.42 9.65 26.10
C VAL A 54 16.50 9.96 27.60
N ILE A 55 17.71 10.03 28.14
CA ILE A 55 17.97 10.40 29.54
C ILE A 55 17.74 11.91 29.68
N ILE A 56 16.71 12.32 30.43
CA ILE A 56 16.29 13.73 30.54
C ILE A 56 16.51 14.33 31.94
N LYS A 57 16.80 13.50 32.95
CA LYS A 57 17.05 13.98 34.31
C LYS A 57 17.87 12.96 35.11
N HIS A 58 18.67 13.50 36.03
CA HIS A 58 19.41 12.73 37.04
C HIS A 58 19.17 13.35 38.43
N SER A 59 18.93 12.51 39.43
CA SER A 59 18.76 12.95 40.83
C SER A 59 19.26 11.84 41.76
N GLY A 60 20.35 12.07 42.46
CA GLY A 60 21.03 11.03 43.23
C GLY A 60 21.48 9.89 42.29
N ASN A 61 21.05 8.67 42.59
CA ASN A 61 21.33 7.50 41.76
C ASN A 61 20.17 7.18 40.77
N THR A 62 19.16 8.03 40.67
CA THR A 62 17.98 7.78 39.83
C THR A 62 18.04 8.59 38.56
N TYR A 63 17.95 7.90 37.41
CA TYR A 63 17.87 8.45 36.07
C TYR A 63 16.45 8.38 35.55
N THR A 64 15.98 9.47 34.94
CA THR A 64 14.67 9.57 34.29
C THR A 64 14.84 9.51 32.80
N VAL A 65 14.11 8.61 32.16
CA VAL A 65 14.13 8.39 30.69
C VAL A 65 12.77 8.76 30.13
N LEU A 66 12.77 9.56 29.08
CA LEU A 66 11.61 9.88 28.25
C LEU A 66 11.60 8.96 27.03
N THR A 67 10.45 8.38 26.73
CA THR A 67 10.21 7.51 25.57
C THR A 67 8.79 7.69 25.05
N THR A 68 8.42 7.02 23.98
CA THR A 68 7.01 6.98 23.54
C THR A 68 6.22 5.93 24.34
N ALA A 69 4.95 6.22 24.60
CA ALA A 69 4.10 5.37 25.45
C ALA A 69 3.85 3.99 24.82
N HIS A 70 3.69 3.93 23.47
CA HIS A 70 3.45 2.68 22.75
C HIS A 70 4.61 1.66 22.87
N VAL A 71 5.84 2.12 23.16
CA VAL A 71 6.98 1.21 23.46
C VAL A 71 6.73 0.37 24.70
N LEU A 72 5.98 0.92 25.66
CA LEU A 72 5.70 0.34 26.97
C LEU A 72 4.22 -0.05 27.16
N GLU A 73 3.42 -0.07 26.09
CA GLU A 73 1.96 -0.27 26.14
C GLU A 73 1.54 -1.61 26.74
N VAL A 74 2.33 -2.65 26.51
CA VAL A 74 2.05 -3.97 27.06
C VAL A 74 2.93 -4.22 28.29
N PRO A 75 2.33 -4.52 29.46
CA PRO A 75 3.10 -4.85 30.66
C PRO A 75 4.05 -6.05 30.41
N ASP A 76 5.34 -5.83 30.58
CA ASP A 76 6.38 -6.85 30.44
C ASP A 76 7.58 -6.52 31.37
N LYS A 77 8.56 -7.42 31.44
CA LYS A 77 9.82 -7.18 32.11
C LYS A 77 10.76 -6.45 31.14
N TYR A 78 10.67 -5.13 31.15
CA TYR A 78 11.54 -4.28 30.35
C TYR A 78 12.89 -4.05 31.02
N GLU A 79 13.90 -3.91 30.19
CA GLU A 79 15.25 -3.49 30.57
C GLU A 79 15.62 -2.21 29.81
N ILE A 80 16.32 -1.31 30.51
CA ILE A 80 17.01 -0.19 29.94
C ILE A 80 18.46 -0.60 29.75
N VAL A 81 18.94 -0.56 28.52
CA VAL A 81 20.35 -0.79 28.20
C VAL A 81 20.99 0.56 27.87
N THR A 82 21.97 0.93 28.68
CA THR A 82 22.68 2.21 28.58
C THR A 82 23.77 2.18 27.51
N PRO A 83 24.34 3.33 27.11
CA PRO A 83 25.36 3.41 26.04
C PRO A 83 26.62 2.54 26.31
N ASP A 84 26.92 2.23 27.57
CA ASP A 84 28.00 1.35 28.00
C ASP A 84 27.60 -0.14 28.07
N GLU A 85 26.47 -0.49 27.42
CA GLU A 85 25.88 -1.83 27.34
C GLU A 85 25.54 -2.47 28.71
N LYS A 86 25.32 -1.64 29.73
CA LYS A 86 24.83 -2.13 31.03
C LYS A 86 23.32 -2.23 31.04
N HIS A 87 22.81 -3.30 31.67
CA HIS A 87 21.40 -3.63 31.75
C HIS A 87 20.83 -3.22 33.10
N TYR A 88 19.76 -2.46 33.08
CA TYR A 88 19.01 -2.02 34.26
C TYR A 88 17.55 -2.44 34.14
N GLN A 89 17.03 -3.12 35.17
CA GLN A 89 15.60 -3.46 35.19
C GLN A 89 14.77 -2.17 35.28
N LEU A 90 13.82 -2.03 34.35
CA LEU A 90 12.87 -0.94 34.39
C LEU A 90 11.86 -1.21 35.51
N ASN A 91 11.71 -0.27 36.46
CA ASN A 91 10.64 -0.34 37.42
C ASN A 91 9.34 0.12 36.75
N TYR A 92 8.56 -0.82 36.23
CA TYR A 92 7.30 -0.53 35.55
C TYR A 92 6.29 0.24 36.44
N SER A 93 6.35 0.07 37.75
CA SER A 93 5.49 0.81 38.68
C SER A 93 5.78 2.32 38.72
N THR A 94 6.96 2.74 38.25
CA THR A 94 7.33 4.18 38.15
C THR A 94 6.96 4.78 36.78
N MET A 95 6.42 3.98 35.86
CA MET A 95 5.99 4.48 34.55
C MET A 95 4.88 5.52 34.73
N LYS A 96 5.09 6.68 34.14
CA LYS A 96 4.10 7.75 34.05
C LYS A 96 3.82 8.06 32.62
N GLN A 97 2.64 7.69 32.15
CA GLN A 97 2.19 8.08 30.82
C GLN A 97 1.68 9.51 30.84
N ILE A 98 2.03 10.29 29.84
CA ILE A 98 1.60 11.68 29.70
C ILE A 98 0.20 11.70 29.09
N PRO A 99 -0.82 12.26 29.77
CA PRO A 99 -2.18 12.23 29.25
C PRO A 99 -2.35 12.95 27.91
N GLY A 100 -2.99 12.28 26.95
CA GLY A 100 -3.33 12.83 25.65
C GLY A 100 -2.17 12.93 24.66
N VAL A 101 -1.00 12.36 24.98
CA VAL A 101 0.16 12.28 24.09
C VAL A 101 0.83 10.91 24.20
N ASP A 102 1.45 10.47 23.12
CA ASP A 102 2.17 9.19 23.05
C ASP A 102 3.57 9.32 23.68
N LEU A 103 3.64 9.77 24.94
CA LEU A 103 4.87 9.87 25.73
C LEU A 103 4.73 9.17 27.07
N ALA A 104 5.81 8.58 27.52
CA ALA A 104 5.94 7.99 28.85
C ALA A 104 7.30 8.33 29.47
N VAL A 105 7.32 8.39 30.78
CA VAL A 105 8.52 8.59 31.60
C VAL A 105 8.72 7.36 32.45
N VAL A 106 9.95 6.85 32.49
CA VAL A 106 10.37 5.72 33.29
C VAL A 106 11.65 6.03 34.05
N GLN A 107 11.99 5.23 35.04
CA GLN A 107 13.19 5.43 35.85
C GLN A 107 14.00 4.15 35.98
N PHE A 108 15.30 4.32 36.08
CA PHE A 108 16.23 3.28 36.52
C PHE A 108 17.25 3.84 37.51
N THR A 109 17.88 2.98 38.28
CA THR A 109 18.87 3.36 39.28
C THR A 109 20.24 2.85 38.91
N SER A 110 21.25 3.73 39.00
CA SER A 110 22.65 3.39 38.69
C SER A 110 23.60 4.20 39.54
N SER A 111 24.73 3.62 39.94
CA SER A 111 25.87 4.34 40.51
C SER A 111 26.82 4.89 39.45
N GLN A 112 26.61 4.59 38.16
CA GLN A 112 27.38 5.14 37.05
C GLN A 112 26.86 6.52 36.69
N ASN A 113 27.75 7.38 36.14
CA ASN A 113 27.39 8.69 35.63
C ASN A 113 27.05 8.61 34.15
N TYR A 114 25.80 8.93 33.81
CA TYR A 114 25.35 9.06 32.42
C TYR A 114 25.04 10.51 32.09
N THR A 115 25.28 10.87 30.85
CA THR A 115 24.98 12.20 30.30
C THR A 115 23.46 12.41 30.23
N VAL A 116 23.01 13.60 30.63
CA VAL A 116 21.60 14.02 30.56
C VAL A 116 21.44 14.95 29.36
N ALA A 117 20.37 14.77 28.61
CA ALA A 117 20.07 15.60 27.45
C ALA A 117 19.89 17.08 27.84
N LYS A 118 20.52 17.97 27.09
CA LYS A 118 20.24 19.40 27.17
C LYS A 118 18.91 19.68 26.47
N ILE A 119 17.97 20.27 27.17
CA ILE A 119 16.65 20.58 26.65
C ILE A 119 16.72 21.83 25.79
N GLY A 120 16.32 21.72 24.52
CA GLY A 120 16.18 22.82 23.59
C GLY A 120 14.77 23.40 23.55
N ASN A 121 14.55 24.36 22.68
CA ASN A 121 13.26 24.98 22.44
C ASN A 121 12.69 24.49 21.10
N SER A 122 11.69 23.59 21.14
CA SER A 122 11.07 23.07 19.92
C SER A 122 10.20 24.09 19.18
N ASP A 123 9.72 25.13 19.83
CA ASP A 123 8.83 26.11 19.20
C ASP A 123 9.54 26.96 18.11
N ILE A 124 10.89 27.04 18.15
CA ILE A 124 11.70 27.71 17.14
C ILE A 124 12.25 26.75 16.06
N SER A 125 12.00 25.46 16.19
CA SER A 125 12.42 24.44 15.22
C SER A 125 11.46 24.43 14.04
N THR A 126 11.66 25.32 13.08
CA THR A 126 10.78 25.52 11.92
C THR A 126 11.18 24.65 10.74
N ALA A 127 10.31 24.57 9.73
CA ALA A 127 10.60 23.83 8.49
C ALA A 127 11.88 24.36 7.82
N GLY A 128 12.75 23.43 7.43
CA GLY A 128 14.09 23.69 6.89
C GLY A 128 15.22 23.61 7.94
N THR A 129 14.90 23.58 9.24
CA THR A 129 15.89 23.39 10.30
C THR A 129 16.45 21.96 10.25
N LYS A 130 17.76 21.80 10.42
CA LYS A 130 18.36 20.47 10.53
C LYS A 130 17.87 19.75 11.77
N ALA A 131 17.61 18.46 11.61
CA ALA A 131 17.23 17.56 12.68
C ALA A 131 18.09 16.31 12.64
N TYR A 132 18.42 15.79 13.82
CA TYR A 132 19.21 14.58 13.97
C TYR A 132 18.45 13.62 14.88
N VAL A 133 18.10 12.44 14.34
CA VAL A 133 17.37 11.43 15.10
C VAL A 133 18.30 10.29 15.44
N ALA A 134 18.27 9.85 16.70
CA ALA A 134 19.05 8.70 17.15
C ALA A 134 18.15 7.65 17.80
N GLY A 135 18.63 6.40 17.81
CA GLY A 135 17.91 5.30 18.43
C GLY A 135 18.53 3.95 18.14
N TYR A 136 17.85 2.92 18.60
CA TYR A 136 18.26 1.52 18.47
C TYR A 136 17.21 0.76 17.64
N PRO A 137 17.42 0.58 16.32
CA PRO A 137 16.50 -0.21 15.50
C PRO A 137 16.31 -1.62 16.02
N ALA A 138 15.12 -2.18 15.85
CA ALA A 138 14.86 -3.58 16.13
C ALA A 138 15.75 -4.47 15.23
N PRO A 139 16.24 -5.63 15.74
CA PRO A 139 16.95 -6.60 14.93
C PRO A 139 16.16 -7.03 13.70
N THR A 140 16.86 -7.28 12.61
CA THR A 140 16.29 -7.80 11.35
C THR A 140 16.90 -9.15 11.05
N PHE A 141 16.39 -9.84 10.03
CA PHE A 141 16.96 -11.12 9.59
C PHE A 141 18.45 -11.00 9.18
N ALA A 142 18.83 -9.87 8.59
CA ALA A 142 20.20 -9.62 8.16
C ALA A 142 21.10 -9.08 9.28
N ILE A 143 20.53 -8.40 10.29
CA ILE A 143 21.25 -7.81 11.42
C ILE A 143 20.55 -8.29 12.70
N ASN A 144 21.12 -9.31 13.34
CA ASN A 144 20.54 -9.98 14.50
C ASN A 144 20.72 -9.21 15.83
N GLN A 145 21.28 -8.00 15.78
CA GLN A 145 21.49 -7.13 16.94
C GLN A 145 20.91 -5.75 16.69
N SER A 146 20.44 -5.12 17.75
CA SER A 146 20.02 -3.71 17.73
C SER A 146 21.27 -2.83 17.88
N ILE A 147 21.64 -2.15 16.79
CA ILE A 147 22.85 -1.30 16.73
C ILE A 147 22.44 0.17 16.79
N TYR A 148 23.15 0.97 17.60
CA TYR A 148 22.95 2.42 17.62
C TYR A 148 22.97 3.01 16.21
N THR A 149 21.95 3.80 15.90
CA THR A 149 21.75 4.42 14.59
C THR A 149 21.50 5.92 14.77
N PHE A 150 22.18 6.72 13.96
CA PHE A 150 22.07 8.18 13.93
C PHE A 150 21.77 8.63 12.51
N ILE A 151 20.69 9.42 12.35
CA ILE A 151 20.15 9.77 11.03
C ILE A 151 20.00 11.29 10.94
N PRO A 152 20.79 11.97 10.09
CA PRO A 152 20.61 13.38 9.80
C PRO A 152 19.41 13.60 8.87
N GLY A 153 18.77 14.76 8.98
CA GLY A 153 17.65 15.15 8.14
C GLY A 153 17.23 16.59 8.42
N THR A 154 15.99 16.92 8.07
CA THR A 154 15.43 18.26 8.26
C THR A 154 14.02 18.19 8.82
N ILE A 155 13.64 19.16 9.61
CA ILE A 155 12.26 19.39 10.00
C ILE A 155 11.51 19.94 8.78
N ASN A 156 10.42 19.29 8.44
CA ASN A 156 9.56 19.67 7.32
C ASN A 156 8.36 20.52 7.79
N ALA A 157 7.85 20.22 8.98
CA ALA A 157 6.81 20.99 9.65
C ALA A 157 6.93 20.85 11.16
N ASN A 158 6.47 21.85 11.91
CA ASN A 158 6.34 21.83 13.35
C ASN A 158 5.16 22.70 13.78
N ALA A 159 4.03 22.07 14.07
CA ALA A 159 2.78 22.74 14.35
C ALA A 159 2.62 23.04 15.85
N ALA A 160 2.07 24.20 16.17
CA ALA A 160 1.76 24.58 17.55
C ALA A 160 0.60 23.73 18.13
N LYS A 161 -0.30 23.19 17.26
CA LYS A 161 -1.37 22.29 17.65
C LYS A 161 -1.06 20.88 17.13
N ALA A 162 -0.80 19.97 18.06
CA ALA A 162 -0.49 18.60 17.75
C ALA A 162 -1.71 17.79 17.28
N LEU A 163 -1.45 16.67 16.62
CA LEU A 163 -2.40 15.56 16.41
C LEU A 163 -2.87 14.98 17.76
N ARG A 164 -3.86 14.07 17.70
CA ARG A 164 -4.47 13.45 18.89
C ARG A 164 -3.45 12.92 19.89
N ASP A 165 -2.35 12.31 19.41
CA ASP A 165 -1.33 11.66 20.25
C ASP A 165 -0.10 12.55 20.52
N GLY A 166 -0.21 13.86 20.29
CA GLY A 166 0.85 14.84 20.55
C GLY A 166 1.85 15.02 19.43
N TYR A 167 1.73 14.30 18.32
CA TYR A 167 2.60 14.44 17.16
C TYR A 167 2.35 15.77 16.45
N ALA A 168 3.41 16.56 16.28
CA ALA A 168 3.32 17.88 15.66
C ALA A 168 4.56 18.25 14.84
N MET A 169 5.61 17.43 14.91
CA MET A 169 6.85 17.62 14.18
C MET A 169 6.95 16.57 13.08
N VAL A 170 7.14 17.02 11.83
CA VAL A 170 7.36 16.17 10.64
C VAL A 170 8.80 16.37 10.19
N TYR A 171 9.52 15.30 9.90
CA TYR A 171 10.90 15.38 9.44
C TYR A 171 11.22 14.30 8.39
N SER A 172 12.34 14.51 7.68
CA SER A 172 12.80 13.66 6.59
C SER A 172 13.74 12.53 7.03
N ASN A 173 14.03 12.40 8.33
CA ASN A 173 14.94 11.40 8.87
C ASN A 173 14.31 10.01 8.74
N GLU A 174 14.87 9.13 7.92
CA GLU A 174 14.35 7.78 7.67
C GLU A 174 14.54 6.87 8.91
N THR A 175 13.65 6.98 9.89
CA THR A 175 13.71 6.20 11.12
C THR A 175 13.24 4.76 10.90
N LYS A 176 13.72 3.85 11.76
CA LYS A 176 13.42 2.41 11.67
C LYS A 176 12.64 1.97 12.90
N LYS A 177 11.86 0.88 12.74
CA LYS A 177 11.19 0.24 13.87
C LYS A 177 12.18 -0.02 15.01
N GLY A 178 11.82 0.35 16.25
CA GLY A 178 12.68 0.28 17.43
C GLY A 178 13.37 1.62 17.77
N MET A 179 13.42 2.58 16.86
CA MET A 179 13.94 3.93 17.17
C MET A 179 12.90 4.83 17.84
N SER A 180 11.64 4.39 17.98
CA SER A 180 10.59 5.12 18.70
C SER A 180 11.02 5.40 20.14
N GLY A 181 10.82 6.64 20.61
CA GLY A 181 11.26 7.13 21.91
C GLY A 181 12.67 7.73 21.91
N GLY A 182 13.44 7.60 20.83
CA GLY A 182 14.76 8.20 20.73
C GLY A 182 14.73 9.72 20.54
N PRO A 183 15.86 10.42 20.80
CA PRO A 183 15.93 11.89 20.73
C PRO A 183 15.88 12.41 19.29
N VAL A 184 15.24 13.57 19.13
CA VAL A 184 15.39 14.46 17.98
C VAL A 184 16.18 15.68 18.44
N LEU A 185 17.37 15.89 17.88
CA LEU A 185 18.29 16.96 18.28
C LEU A 185 18.38 18.05 17.20
N ASN A 186 18.65 19.28 17.62
CA ASN A 186 18.97 20.40 16.72
C ASN A 186 20.47 20.47 16.42
N GLU A 187 20.90 21.50 15.66
CA GLU A 187 22.31 21.75 15.31
C GLU A 187 23.22 22.11 16.51
N LEU A 188 22.66 22.32 17.69
CA LEU A 188 23.39 22.58 18.93
C LEU A 188 23.49 21.33 19.83
N GLY A 189 23.00 20.19 19.34
CA GLY A 189 22.91 18.95 20.13
C GLY A 189 21.85 18.99 21.24
N GLU A 190 20.89 19.91 21.19
CA GLU A 190 19.83 20.05 22.16
C GLU A 190 18.61 19.22 21.77
N LEU A 191 17.95 18.63 22.77
CA LEU A 191 16.73 17.84 22.58
C LEU A 191 15.55 18.75 22.24
N VAL A 192 15.07 18.65 21.00
CA VAL A 192 13.90 19.40 20.49
C VAL A 192 12.66 18.54 20.28
N GLY A 193 12.79 17.23 20.32
CA GLY A 193 11.66 16.32 20.17
C GLY A 193 11.99 14.89 20.54
N VAL A 194 10.95 14.05 20.54
CA VAL A 194 11.03 12.60 20.72
C VAL A 194 10.53 11.93 19.45
N ASN A 195 11.34 11.06 18.86
CA ASN A 195 10.97 10.30 17.68
C ASN A 195 9.81 9.36 18.00
N GLY A 196 8.80 9.36 17.20
CA GLY A 196 7.58 8.60 17.43
C GLY A 196 7.36 7.51 16.41
N ARG A 197 6.70 7.84 15.33
CA ARG A 197 6.25 6.87 14.34
C ARG A 197 6.53 7.33 12.91
N GLU A 198 6.54 6.38 12.02
CA GLU A 198 6.49 6.65 10.59
C GLU A 198 5.06 7.08 10.21
N ASP A 199 4.96 8.06 9.34
CA ASP A 199 3.68 8.42 8.73
C ASP A 199 3.36 7.40 7.65
N LEU A 200 2.18 6.80 7.75
CA LEU A 200 1.70 5.79 6.82
C LEU A 200 0.51 6.33 6.05
N SER A 201 0.46 6.03 4.75
CA SER A 201 -0.75 6.26 3.96
C SER A 201 -1.90 5.38 4.46
N PRO A 202 -3.19 5.67 4.10
CA PRO A 202 -4.32 4.82 4.45
C PRO A 202 -4.20 3.36 4.00
N ASN A 203 -3.31 3.07 3.05
CA ASN A 203 -3.01 1.73 2.56
C ASN A 203 -1.82 1.08 3.29
N ALA A 204 -1.36 1.66 4.42
CA ALA A 204 -0.17 1.26 5.17
C ALA A 204 1.14 1.37 4.37
N ASP A 205 1.16 2.16 3.28
CA ASP A 205 2.38 2.49 2.57
C ASP A 205 3.12 3.61 3.30
N LYS A 206 4.43 3.50 3.36
CA LYS A 206 5.28 4.53 3.97
C LYS A 206 5.21 5.82 3.17
N THR A 207 4.91 6.94 3.82
CA THR A 207 4.88 8.26 3.16
C THR A 207 6.27 8.87 2.96
N GLY A 208 7.30 8.30 3.61
CA GLY A 208 8.64 8.86 3.67
C GLY A 208 8.77 10.07 4.60
N PHE A 209 7.70 10.35 5.34
CA PHE A 209 7.72 11.33 6.43
C PHE A 209 7.66 10.64 7.77
N TYR A 210 8.30 11.23 8.75
CA TYR A 210 8.42 10.67 10.09
C TYR A 210 7.92 11.69 11.09
N LEU A 211 7.24 11.22 12.11
CA LEU A 211 6.54 12.04 13.08
C LEU A 211 7.23 12.00 14.43
N GLY A 212 7.38 13.17 15.04
CA GLY A 212 7.89 13.33 16.38
C GLY A 212 7.01 14.21 17.26
N ILE A 213 7.20 14.07 18.56
CA ILE A 213 6.53 14.88 19.55
C ILE A 213 7.49 15.97 20.01
N PRO A 214 7.15 17.28 19.80
CA PRO A 214 7.99 18.39 20.23
C PRO A 214 8.25 18.37 21.72
N ILE A 215 9.48 18.66 22.17
CA ILE A 215 9.85 18.60 23.59
C ILE A 215 9.04 19.58 24.44
N ASN A 216 8.66 20.75 23.89
CA ASN A 216 7.83 21.70 24.61
C ASN A 216 6.41 21.18 24.87
N THR A 217 5.90 20.25 24.07
CA THR A 217 4.64 19.52 24.36
C THR A 217 4.79 18.71 25.67
N PHE A 218 5.89 17.98 25.80
CA PHE A 218 6.21 17.28 27.04
C PHE A 218 6.36 18.24 28.23
N LEU A 219 7.14 19.32 28.10
CA LEU A 219 7.39 20.28 29.18
C LEU A 219 6.10 20.92 29.70
N ARG A 220 5.13 21.22 28.83
CA ARG A 220 3.81 21.77 29.22
C ARG A 220 2.94 20.78 30.00
N LEU A 221 3.18 19.50 29.86
CA LEU A 221 2.35 18.42 30.43
C LEU A 221 3.06 17.71 31.59
N ALA A 222 4.40 17.75 31.65
CA ALA A 222 5.23 17.01 32.60
C ALA A 222 4.86 17.27 34.07
N ALA A 223 4.54 18.51 34.40
CA ALA A 223 4.13 18.89 35.75
C ALA A 223 2.84 18.19 36.19
N LYS A 224 1.90 17.90 35.28
CA LYS A 224 0.64 17.20 35.57
C LYS A 224 0.84 15.77 36.04
N VAL A 225 1.95 15.16 35.69
CA VAL A 225 2.33 13.80 36.11
C VAL A 225 3.46 13.80 37.17
N GLY A 226 3.76 14.97 37.73
CA GLY A 226 4.77 15.13 38.80
C GLY A 226 6.20 14.88 38.27
N VAL A 227 6.50 15.28 37.03
CA VAL A 227 7.85 15.30 36.48
C VAL A 227 8.29 16.76 36.33
N ASP A 228 9.26 17.16 37.15
CA ASP A 228 9.88 18.47 37.07
C ASP A 228 11.32 18.35 36.60
N LEU A 229 11.64 18.99 35.48
CA LEU A 229 12.99 19.02 34.91
C LEU A 229 13.79 20.27 35.33
N GLY A 230 13.18 21.18 36.10
CA GLY A 230 13.78 22.48 36.38
C GLY A 230 13.80 23.45 35.18
N VAL A 231 13.16 23.06 34.07
CA VAL A 231 13.02 23.86 32.85
C VAL A 231 11.56 23.93 32.47
N SER A 232 11.04 25.12 32.23
CA SER A 232 9.67 25.34 31.77
C SER A 232 9.60 25.55 30.27
N ALA A 233 8.50 25.09 29.66
CA ALA A 233 8.25 25.43 28.26
C ALA A 233 8.05 26.94 28.10
N PRO A 234 8.51 27.54 27.00
CA PRO A 234 8.22 28.93 26.69
C PRO A 234 6.70 29.18 26.66
N VAL A 235 6.32 30.41 27.06
CA VAL A 235 4.91 30.83 26.99
C VAL A 235 4.51 30.87 25.52
N LEU A 236 3.43 30.17 25.17
CA LEU A 236 2.84 30.24 23.82
C LEU A 236 2.28 31.67 23.62
N ILE A 237 2.92 32.47 22.80
CA ILE A 237 2.29 33.67 22.27
C ILE A 237 1.23 33.17 21.29
N ALA A 238 -0.03 33.55 21.50
CA ALA A 238 -1.13 33.19 20.61
C ALA A 238 -0.93 33.83 19.22
N MET A 239 -0.14 33.21 18.39
CA MET A 239 -0.07 33.50 16.96
C MET A 239 -1.27 32.80 16.28
N GLY A 240 -1.84 33.44 15.26
CA GLY A 240 -2.87 32.81 14.44
C GLY A 240 -2.37 31.48 13.84
N PRO A 241 -3.28 30.64 13.28
CA PRO A 241 -2.89 29.35 12.71
C PRO A 241 -1.84 29.53 11.60
N THR A 242 -0.77 28.79 11.70
CA THR A 242 0.37 28.80 10.73
C THR A 242 0.14 27.82 9.60
N ALA A 243 0.93 27.92 8.53
CA ALA A 243 0.93 26.93 7.45
C ALA A 243 1.16 25.50 7.95
N ASP A 244 2.06 25.35 8.95
CA ASP A 244 2.38 24.05 9.54
C ASP A 244 1.20 23.49 10.35
N ASN A 245 0.38 24.35 10.98
CA ASN A 245 -0.83 23.92 11.68
C ASN A 245 -1.86 23.33 10.70
N PHE A 246 -2.06 24.01 9.55
CA PHE A 246 -2.98 23.50 8.52
C PHE A 246 -2.46 22.21 7.88
N LEU A 247 -1.15 22.13 7.57
CA LEU A 247 -0.56 20.87 7.05
C LEU A 247 -0.84 19.69 7.99
N ILE A 248 -0.53 19.84 9.30
CA ILE A 248 -0.73 18.76 10.27
C ILE A 248 -2.22 18.39 10.40
N GLN A 249 -3.13 19.37 10.34
CA GLN A 249 -4.57 19.09 10.35
C GLN A 249 -5.03 18.39 9.07
N GLY A 250 -4.49 18.80 7.91
CA GLY A 250 -4.76 18.16 6.63
C GLY A 250 -4.31 16.69 6.60
N MET A 251 -3.10 16.41 7.11
CA MET A 251 -2.60 15.04 7.28
C MET A 251 -3.52 14.19 8.17
N ASP A 252 -3.94 14.70 9.35
CA ASP A 252 -4.86 14.00 10.24
C ASP A 252 -6.21 13.68 9.58
N LYS A 253 -6.74 14.64 8.79
CA LYS A 253 -7.98 14.43 8.03
C LYS A 253 -7.80 13.39 6.92
N TYR A 254 -6.66 13.43 6.23
CA TYR A 254 -6.30 12.45 5.20
C TYR A 254 -6.30 11.03 5.79
N ASP A 255 -5.65 10.82 6.94
CA ASP A 255 -5.61 9.53 7.65
C ASP A 255 -7.00 9.05 8.07
N LYS A 256 -7.89 9.98 8.44
CA LYS A 256 -9.31 9.71 8.74
C LYS A 256 -10.19 9.54 7.52
N LYS A 257 -9.62 9.59 6.31
CA LYS A 257 -10.30 9.53 5.01
C LYS A 257 -11.27 10.71 4.76
N ASP A 258 -11.13 11.81 5.50
CA ASP A 258 -11.78 13.09 5.21
C ASP A 258 -10.94 13.84 4.16
N PHE A 259 -10.98 13.35 2.92
CA PHE A 259 -10.15 13.89 1.84
C PHE A 259 -10.52 15.32 1.47
N GLN A 260 -11.80 15.67 1.51
CA GLN A 260 -12.21 17.06 1.25
C GLN A 260 -11.72 18.01 2.33
N GLY A 261 -11.81 17.61 3.59
CA GLY A 261 -11.27 18.38 4.70
C GLY A 261 -9.76 18.53 4.61
N ALA A 262 -9.04 17.49 4.18
CA ALA A 262 -7.59 17.54 3.93
C ALA A 262 -7.25 18.53 2.82
N ILE A 263 -7.97 18.51 1.67
CA ILE A 263 -7.77 19.47 0.56
C ILE A 263 -7.94 20.92 1.05
N ASN A 264 -8.94 21.18 1.89
CA ASN A 264 -9.19 22.52 2.40
C ASN A 264 -8.03 23.01 3.29
N ASP A 265 -7.58 22.18 4.22
CA ASP A 265 -6.48 22.54 5.12
C ASP A 265 -5.16 22.70 4.36
N GLU A 266 -4.84 21.79 3.44
CA GLU A 266 -3.63 21.90 2.62
C GLU A 266 -3.67 23.13 1.69
N THR A 267 -4.85 23.55 1.25
CA THR A 267 -5.02 24.79 0.48
C THR A 267 -4.70 26.01 1.33
N GLU A 268 -5.12 26.05 2.60
CA GLU A 268 -4.77 27.12 3.52
C GLU A 268 -3.26 27.08 3.88
N ALA A 269 -2.69 25.89 4.06
CA ALA A 269 -1.24 25.74 4.25
C ALA A 269 -0.46 26.34 3.08
N ILE A 270 -0.87 26.05 1.85
CA ILE A 270 -0.25 26.57 0.62
C ILE A 270 -0.49 28.09 0.49
N ARG A 271 -1.66 28.59 0.84
CA ARG A 271 -1.97 30.03 0.82
C ARG A 271 -1.03 30.82 1.75
N LEU A 272 -0.74 30.26 2.94
CA LEU A 272 0.17 30.87 3.92
C LEU A 272 1.64 30.68 3.55
N LYS A 273 1.99 29.58 2.86
CA LYS A 273 3.36 29.25 2.47
C LYS A 273 3.38 28.65 1.06
N GLN A 274 3.51 29.49 0.05
CA GLN A 274 3.40 29.09 -1.36
C GLN A 274 4.44 28.04 -1.79
N ASN A 275 5.64 28.02 -1.21
CA ASN A 275 6.68 27.02 -1.50
C ASN A 275 6.64 25.88 -0.46
N TYR A 276 5.51 25.20 -0.36
CA TYR A 276 5.32 24.13 0.62
C TYR A 276 5.10 22.77 -0.04
N ALA A 277 6.20 22.13 -0.45
CA ALA A 277 6.17 20.88 -1.23
C ALA A 277 5.29 19.78 -0.61
N ILE A 278 5.33 19.64 0.72
CA ILE A 278 4.58 18.60 1.43
C ILE A 278 3.07 18.88 1.37
N ALA A 279 2.64 20.12 1.53
CA ALA A 279 1.24 20.48 1.44
C ALA A 279 0.68 20.20 0.03
N TYR A 280 1.44 20.51 -1.02
CA TYR A 280 1.06 20.10 -2.38
C TYR A 280 0.99 18.58 -2.53
N TYR A 281 1.95 17.85 -1.97
CA TYR A 281 1.94 16.37 -2.01
C TYR A 281 0.69 15.79 -1.36
N TYR A 282 0.33 16.21 -0.14
CA TYR A 282 -0.86 15.71 0.56
C TYR A 282 -2.16 16.15 -0.11
N ARG A 283 -2.25 17.38 -0.61
CA ARG A 283 -3.40 17.83 -1.38
C ARG A 283 -3.58 17.00 -2.66
N GLY A 284 -2.50 16.76 -3.39
CA GLY A 284 -2.51 15.89 -4.56
C GLY A 284 -2.96 14.47 -4.23
N SER A 285 -2.47 13.92 -3.10
CA SER A 285 -2.86 12.58 -2.64
C SER A 285 -4.35 12.52 -2.27
N ALA A 286 -4.87 13.53 -1.60
CA ALA A 286 -6.29 13.62 -1.27
C ALA A 286 -7.18 13.76 -2.53
N ARG A 287 -6.77 14.57 -3.51
CA ARG A 287 -7.43 14.68 -4.81
C ARG A 287 -7.47 13.36 -5.57
N ALA A 288 -6.35 12.64 -5.60
CA ALA A 288 -6.28 11.32 -6.23
C ALA A 288 -7.26 10.32 -5.60
N GLN A 289 -7.40 10.32 -4.26
CA GLN A 289 -8.36 9.47 -3.55
C GLN A 289 -9.82 9.84 -3.86
N MET A 290 -10.09 11.10 -4.21
CA MET A 290 -11.41 11.56 -4.67
C MET A 290 -11.65 11.36 -6.16
N GLY A 291 -10.69 10.81 -6.91
CA GLY A 291 -10.79 10.57 -8.35
C GLY A 291 -10.36 11.75 -9.22
N ASP A 292 -9.94 12.89 -8.64
CA ASP A 292 -9.39 14.04 -9.38
C ASP A 292 -7.91 13.77 -9.72
N GLN A 293 -7.67 12.87 -10.68
CA GLN A 293 -6.31 12.49 -11.09
C GLN A 293 -5.56 13.65 -11.74
N GLN A 294 -6.26 14.50 -12.50
CA GLN A 294 -5.64 15.64 -13.16
C GLN A 294 -5.17 16.69 -12.14
N GLY A 295 -6.02 17.07 -11.20
CA GLY A 295 -5.65 17.98 -10.12
C GLY A 295 -4.55 17.41 -9.20
N ALA A 296 -4.53 16.09 -9.01
CA ALA A 296 -3.46 15.43 -8.28
C ALA A 296 -2.10 15.56 -9.00
N ILE A 297 -2.07 15.34 -10.32
CA ILE A 297 -0.86 15.51 -11.14
C ILE A 297 -0.34 16.96 -11.06
N GLU A 298 -1.23 17.95 -11.10
CA GLU A 298 -0.86 19.35 -10.97
C GLU A 298 -0.19 19.65 -9.63
N ASP A 299 -0.76 19.15 -8.54
CA ASP A 299 -0.21 19.30 -7.20
C ASP A 299 1.13 18.57 -7.05
N TYR A 300 1.26 17.34 -7.55
CA TYR A 300 2.55 16.63 -7.55
C TYR A 300 3.61 17.35 -8.39
N ASN A 301 3.24 17.98 -9.52
CA ASN A 301 4.14 18.80 -10.30
C ASN A 301 4.66 20.01 -9.50
N GLN A 302 3.80 20.67 -8.69
CA GLN A 302 4.22 21.75 -7.81
C GLN A 302 5.13 21.23 -6.69
N ALA A 303 4.76 20.13 -6.05
CA ALA A 303 5.58 19.49 -5.02
C ALA A 303 7.00 19.20 -5.54
N LEU A 304 7.09 18.59 -6.72
CA LEU A 304 8.35 18.19 -7.37
C LEU A 304 9.17 19.38 -7.92
N ARG A 305 8.52 20.50 -8.28
CA ARG A 305 9.22 21.73 -8.63
C ARG A 305 9.91 22.34 -7.42
N ILE A 306 9.26 22.28 -6.25
CA ILE A 306 9.79 22.81 -4.99
C ILE A 306 10.85 21.86 -4.42
N ASN A 307 10.57 20.57 -4.40
CA ASN A 307 11.48 19.53 -3.93
C ASN A 307 11.57 18.36 -4.94
N PRO A 308 12.60 18.35 -5.80
CA PRO A 308 12.80 17.31 -6.81
C PRO A 308 13.17 15.93 -6.27
N TYR A 309 13.40 15.79 -4.95
CA TYR A 309 13.83 14.54 -4.31
C TYR A 309 12.69 13.81 -3.61
N LEU A 310 11.44 14.19 -3.84
CA LEU A 310 10.27 13.49 -3.29
C LEU A 310 9.93 12.25 -4.12
N ALA A 311 10.57 11.11 -3.82
CA ALA A 311 10.35 9.85 -4.53
C ALA A 311 8.87 9.44 -4.58
N LEU A 312 8.15 9.61 -3.46
CA LEU A 312 6.71 9.31 -3.40
C LEU A 312 5.85 10.19 -4.27
N ALA A 313 6.21 11.47 -4.45
CA ALA A 313 5.47 12.36 -5.35
C ALA A 313 5.61 11.91 -6.80
N TYR A 314 6.79 11.43 -7.22
CA TYR A 314 6.96 10.77 -8.51
C TYR A 314 6.12 9.50 -8.61
N ASN A 315 6.20 8.60 -7.61
CA ASN A 315 5.42 7.37 -7.60
C ASN A 315 3.91 7.64 -7.74
N ASN A 316 3.38 8.57 -6.94
CA ASN A 316 1.95 8.87 -6.93
C ASN A 316 1.51 9.62 -8.20
N ARG A 317 2.37 10.49 -8.76
CA ARG A 317 2.12 11.10 -10.08
C ARG A 317 2.11 10.04 -11.18
N GLY A 318 3.03 9.08 -11.13
CA GLY A 318 3.05 7.94 -12.04
C GLY A 318 1.77 7.12 -11.96
N LEU A 319 1.29 6.83 -10.74
CA LEU A 319 0.02 6.12 -10.54
C LEU A 319 -1.17 6.89 -11.13
N ALA A 320 -1.27 8.20 -10.87
CA ALA A 320 -2.32 9.05 -11.43
C ALA A 320 -2.26 9.10 -12.97
N ARG A 321 -1.06 9.19 -13.56
CA ARG A 321 -0.86 9.13 -15.02
C ARG A 321 -1.28 7.77 -15.60
N ASN A 322 -0.93 6.67 -14.93
CA ASN A 322 -1.35 5.34 -15.36
C ASN A 322 -2.88 5.20 -15.37
N GLN A 323 -3.56 5.71 -14.35
CA GLN A 323 -5.03 5.71 -14.28
C GLN A 323 -5.69 6.56 -15.38
N LEU A 324 -5.03 7.60 -15.87
CA LEU A 324 -5.46 8.39 -17.03
C LEU A 324 -5.01 7.77 -18.37
N GLY A 325 -4.31 6.63 -18.36
CA GLY A 325 -3.87 5.92 -19.56
C GLY A 325 -2.50 6.36 -20.10
N ASP A 326 -1.83 7.36 -19.51
CA ASP A 326 -0.49 7.82 -19.91
C ASP A 326 0.59 6.91 -19.31
N LYS A 327 0.60 5.65 -19.76
CA LYS A 327 1.49 4.61 -19.23
C LYS A 327 2.97 4.92 -19.44
N GLN A 328 3.31 5.62 -20.53
CA GLN A 328 4.70 5.98 -20.80
C GLN A 328 5.26 6.93 -19.76
N LYS A 329 4.54 8.04 -19.48
CA LYS A 329 4.96 8.99 -18.45
C LYS A 329 4.87 8.41 -17.03
N ALA A 330 3.94 7.47 -16.80
CA ALA A 330 3.88 6.73 -15.54
C ALA A 330 5.18 5.94 -15.31
N MET A 331 5.67 5.23 -16.34
CA MET A 331 6.93 4.48 -16.26
C MET A 331 8.13 5.39 -15.99
N GLU A 332 8.21 6.55 -16.65
CA GLU A 332 9.25 7.55 -16.40
C GLU A 332 9.25 8.05 -14.95
N ASP A 333 8.06 8.27 -14.40
CA ASP A 333 7.89 8.70 -13.01
C ASP A 333 8.31 7.60 -12.02
N TYR A 334 7.92 6.33 -12.24
CA TYR A 334 8.39 5.23 -11.38
C TYR A 334 9.90 5.04 -11.46
N ASP A 335 10.49 5.18 -12.65
CA ASP A 335 11.95 5.11 -12.82
C ASP A 335 12.65 6.24 -12.08
N GLN A 336 12.07 7.46 -12.07
CA GLN A 336 12.60 8.58 -11.31
C GLN A 336 12.45 8.36 -9.81
N ALA A 337 11.30 7.85 -9.34
CA ALA A 337 11.08 7.49 -7.94
C ALA A 337 12.15 6.49 -7.46
N LEU A 338 12.42 5.46 -8.25
CA LEU A 338 13.39 4.40 -7.94
C LEU A 338 14.86 4.83 -8.08
N ARG A 339 15.16 5.88 -8.86
CA ARG A 339 16.51 6.50 -8.86
C ARG A 339 16.77 7.28 -7.58
N ILE A 340 15.73 7.94 -7.04
CA ILE A 340 15.82 8.72 -5.80
C ILE A 340 15.84 7.77 -4.60
N ASP A 341 14.89 6.83 -4.56
CA ASP A 341 14.78 5.82 -3.50
C ASP A 341 14.69 4.40 -4.11
N PRO A 342 15.84 3.71 -4.22
CA PRO A 342 15.89 2.32 -4.69
C PRO A 342 15.20 1.31 -3.76
N SER A 343 14.83 1.72 -2.55
CA SER A 343 14.13 0.87 -1.55
C SER A 343 12.62 1.08 -1.52
N LEU A 344 12.07 1.88 -2.43
CA LEU A 344 10.64 2.17 -2.50
C LEU A 344 9.87 1.00 -3.14
N ALA A 345 9.49 0.01 -2.30
CA ALA A 345 8.81 -1.21 -2.74
C ALA A 345 7.52 -0.93 -3.54
N VAL A 346 6.74 0.10 -3.14
CA VAL A 346 5.50 0.47 -3.81
C VAL A 346 5.73 0.96 -5.25
N ALA A 347 6.85 1.60 -5.54
CA ALA A 347 7.16 2.02 -6.91
C ALA A 347 7.48 0.81 -7.81
N PHE A 348 8.19 -0.20 -7.30
CA PHE A 348 8.34 -1.47 -8.01
C PHE A 348 7.00 -2.16 -8.24
N TYR A 349 6.14 -2.21 -7.22
CA TYR A 349 4.81 -2.80 -7.34
C TYR A 349 3.96 -2.10 -8.42
N ASN A 350 3.87 -0.77 -8.39
CA ASN A 350 3.10 0.02 -9.36
C ASN A 350 3.66 -0.10 -10.77
N ARG A 351 5.00 -0.07 -10.92
CA ARG A 351 5.66 -0.29 -12.21
C ARG A 351 5.40 -1.70 -12.75
N GLY A 352 5.40 -2.71 -11.87
CA GLY A 352 5.01 -4.08 -12.20
C GLY A 352 3.58 -4.17 -12.70
N ALA A 353 2.62 -3.53 -12.03
CA ALA A 353 1.23 -3.47 -12.46
C ALA A 353 1.08 -2.79 -13.83
N THR A 354 1.81 -1.70 -14.08
CA THR A 354 1.83 -1.04 -15.40
C THR A 354 2.42 -1.95 -16.49
N PHE A 355 3.45 -2.77 -16.19
CA PHE A 355 3.95 -3.76 -17.14
C PHE A 355 2.92 -4.84 -17.48
N VAL A 356 2.06 -5.25 -16.54
CA VAL A 356 0.91 -6.15 -16.83
C VAL A 356 0.00 -5.52 -17.87
N GLU A 357 -0.39 -4.26 -17.67
CA GLU A 357 -1.26 -3.53 -18.60
C GLU A 357 -0.62 -3.28 -19.97
N LEU A 358 0.71 -3.27 -20.05
CA LEU A 358 1.48 -3.21 -21.28
C LEU A 358 1.73 -4.60 -21.92
N GLY A 359 1.19 -5.68 -21.34
CA GLY A 359 1.34 -7.05 -21.81
C GLY A 359 2.68 -7.71 -21.52
N ASN A 360 3.58 -7.06 -20.77
CA ASN A 360 4.90 -7.60 -20.46
C ASN A 360 4.94 -8.34 -19.12
N LYS A 361 4.39 -9.56 -19.11
CA LYS A 361 4.27 -10.39 -17.90
C LYS A 361 5.62 -10.67 -17.22
N GLN A 362 6.69 -10.87 -18.00
CA GLN A 362 8.00 -11.20 -17.43
C GLN A 362 8.57 -10.02 -16.65
N LYS A 363 8.57 -8.81 -17.23
CA LYS A 363 9.02 -7.59 -16.50
C LYS A 363 8.14 -7.28 -15.31
N ALA A 364 6.85 -7.58 -15.36
CA ALA A 364 5.96 -7.42 -14.22
C ALA A 364 6.40 -8.32 -13.05
N ILE A 365 6.67 -9.61 -13.30
CA ILE A 365 7.17 -10.55 -12.28
C ILE A 365 8.48 -10.06 -11.67
N GLU A 366 9.46 -9.64 -12.49
CA GLU A 366 10.73 -9.10 -12.00
C GLU A 366 10.54 -7.89 -11.07
N ASN A 367 9.58 -7.03 -11.37
CA ASN A 367 9.25 -5.88 -10.52
C ASN A 367 8.55 -6.30 -9.22
N TYR A 368 7.63 -7.24 -9.27
CA TYR A 368 7.02 -7.80 -8.05
C TYR A 368 8.06 -8.53 -7.18
N ASP A 369 9.02 -9.24 -7.79
CA ASP A 369 10.13 -9.88 -7.06
C ASP A 369 10.94 -8.83 -6.29
N LYS A 370 11.32 -7.71 -6.92
CA LYS A 370 12.02 -6.60 -6.25
C LYS A 370 11.19 -5.97 -5.14
N ALA A 371 9.90 -5.71 -5.39
CA ALA A 371 9.00 -5.19 -4.38
C ALA A 371 8.93 -6.10 -3.15
N LEU A 372 8.84 -7.42 -3.36
CA LEU A 372 8.75 -8.43 -2.30
C LEU A 372 10.09 -8.68 -1.59
N GLN A 373 11.21 -8.49 -2.28
CA GLN A 373 12.54 -8.54 -1.66
C GLN A 373 12.72 -7.39 -0.67
N ILE A 374 12.22 -6.19 -1.01
CA ILE A 374 12.29 -4.99 -0.17
C ILE A 374 11.25 -5.07 0.95
N ASN A 375 10.00 -5.36 0.60
CA ASN A 375 8.90 -5.49 1.57
C ASN A 375 8.20 -6.85 1.41
N PRO A 376 8.57 -7.85 2.22
CA PRO A 376 7.96 -9.18 2.19
C PRO A 376 6.49 -9.23 2.65
N ASN A 377 5.92 -8.11 3.11
CA ASN A 377 4.56 -8.05 3.62
C ASN A 377 3.55 -7.47 2.62
N LEU A 378 3.90 -7.37 1.34
CA LEU A 378 3.01 -6.88 0.29
C LEU A 378 2.11 -8.02 -0.24
N ALA A 379 0.98 -8.28 0.43
CA ALA A 379 0.03 -9.33 0.05
C ALA A 379 -0.45 -9.20 -1.41
N LEU A 380 -0.75 -7.98 -1.87
CA LEU A 380 -1.18 -7.70 -3.24
C LEU A 380 -0.10 -8.06 -4.28
N ALA A 381 1.19 -7.84 -3.96
CA ALA A 381 2.27 -8.18 -4.87
C ALA A 381 2.40 -9.70 -5.05
N TYR A 382 2.27 -10.47 -3.97
CA TYR A 382 2.19 -11.92 -4.05
C TYR A 382 0.99 -12.37 -4.89
N ASN A 383 -0.22 -11.86 -4.62
CA ASN A 383 -1.41 -12.21 -5.40
C ASN A 383 -1.22 -11.94 -6.90
N ASN A 384 -0.71 -10.77 -7.25
CA ASN A 384 -0.53 -10.37 -8.65
C ASN A 384 0.58 -11.18 -9.35
N ARG A 385 1.68 -11.46 -8.64
CA ARG A 385 2.73 -12.35 -9.16
C ARG A 385 2.23 -13.78 -9.35
N GLY A 386 1.44 -14.28 -8.38
CA GLY A 386 0.80 -15.59 -8.46
C GLY A 386 -0.12 -15.72 -9.69
N LEU A 387 -0.91 -14.68 -9.98
CA LEU A 387 -1.76 -14.66 -11.18
C LEU A 387 -0.93 -14.78 -12.46
N LEU A 388 0.15 -14.00 -12.58
CA LEU A 388 1.02 -14.07 -13.76
C LEU A 388 1.75 -15.41 -13.90
N ARG A 389 2.18 -16.01 -12.78
CA ARG A 389 2.79 -17.34 -12.76
C ARG A 389 1.82 -18.43 -13.20
N ALA A 390 0.55 -18.34 -12.76
CA ALA A 390 -0.50 -19.25 -13.21
C ALA A 390 -0.73 -19.13 -14.73
N GLU A 391 -0.82 -17.91 -15.26
CA GLU A 391 -0.98 -17.64 -16.70
C GLU A 391 0.21 -18.10 -17.53
N LEU A 392 1.42 -18.14 -16.98
CA LEU A 392 2.63 -18.65 -17.62
C LEU A 392 2.83 -20.16 -17.40
N GLY A 393 1.91 -20.83 -16.72
CA GLY A 393 1.93 -22.27 -16.49
C GLY A 393 2.68 -22.74 -15.24
N ASP A 394 3.31 -21.82 -14.47
CA ASP A 394 3.99 -22.17 -13.21
C ASP A 394 2.98 -22.26 -12.05
N LYS A 395 2.09 -23.23 -12.16
CA LYS A 395 0.94 -23.39 -11.25
C LYS A 395 1.34 -23.61 -9.81
N GLN A 396 2.46 -24.31 -9.57
CA GLN A 396 2.91 -24.60 -8.21
C GLN A 396 3.38 -23.33 -7.49
N LYS A 397 4.23 -22.53 -8.12
CA LYS A 397 4.67 -21.25 -7.53
C LYS A 397 3.54 -20.23 -7.41
N ALA A 398 2.53 -20.30 -8.29
CA ALA A 398 1.33 -19.48 -8.14
C ALA A 398 0.54 -19.81 -6.86
N ILE A 399 0.37 -21.10 -6.52
CA ILE A 399 -0.24 -21.52 -5.25
C ILE A 399 0.57 -21.00 -4.05
N GLU A 400 1.88 -21.16 -4.08
CA GLU A 400 2.77 -20.66 -3.02
C GLU A 400 2.64 -19.14 -2.82
N ASP A 401 2.54 -18.38 -3.90
CA ASP A 401 2.31 -16.94 -3.86
C ASP A 401 0.94 -16.58 -3.26
N TYR A 402 -0.13 -17.27 -3.66
CA TYR A 402 -1.45 -17.04 -3.05
C TYR A 402 -1.47 -17.42 -1.57
N ASP A 403 -0.79 -18.50 -1.18
CA ASP A 403 -0.68 -18.91 0.23
C ASP A 403 0.05 -17.83 1.05
N LYS A 404 1.12 -17.24 0.51
CA LYS A 404 1.83 -16.12 1.13
C LYS A 404 0.95 -14.88 1.23
N ALA A 405 0.24 -14.52 0.16
CA ALA A 405 -0.70 -13.40 0.18
C ALA A 405 -1.73 -13.56 1.30
N LEU A 406 -2.31 -14.76 1.44
CA LEU A 406 -3.35 -15.06 2.43
C LEU A 406 -2.81 -15.24 3.86
N GLN A 407 -1.53 -15.59 4.01
CA GLN A 407 -0.84 -15.58 5.31
C GLN A 407 -0.66 -14.15 5.83
N ILE A 408 -0.36 -13.20 4.92
CA ILE A 408 -0.15 -11.78 5.24
C ILE A 408 -1.48 -11.08 5.44
N ASP A 409 -2.42 -11.23 4.49
CA ASP A 409 -3.75 -10.66 4.54
C ASP A 409 -4.82 -11.76 4.39
N PRO A 410 -5.34 -12.29 5.51
CA PRO A 410 -6.41 -13.28 5.50
C PRO A 410 -7.76 -12.76 4.97
N ASN A 411 -7.89 -11.46 4.71
CA ASN A 411 -9.11 -10.85 4.18
C ASN A 411 -9.03 -10.53 2.68
N LEU A 412 -8.01 -11.01 1.98
CA LEU A 412 -7.84 -10.76 0.55
C LEU A 412 -8.73 -11.73 -0.27
N ALA A 413 -10.02 -11.40 -0.43
CA ALA A 413 -11.01 -12.21 -1.13
C ALA A 413 -10.55 -12.64 -2.54
N ARG A 414 -9.90 -11.74 -3.29
CA ARG A 414 -9.39 -12.03 -4.63
C ARG A 414 -8.33 -13.14 -4.65
N ALA A 415 -7.47 -13.21 -3.64
CA ALA A 415 -6.44 -14.25 -3.57
C ALA A 415 -7.07 -15.63 -3.31
N TYR A 416 -8.11 -15.71 -2.47
CA TYR A 416 -8.89 -16.93 -2.33
C TYR A 416 -9.54 -17.34 -3.64
N ASN A 417 -10.22 -16.43 -4.35
CA ASN A 417 -10.83 -16.73 -5.65
C ASN A 417 -9.80 -17.25 -6.67
N ASN A 418 -8.65 -16.60 -6.76
CA ASN A 418 -7.59 -16.96 -7.72
C ASN A 418 -6.97 -18.33 -7.37
N ARG A 419 -6.71 -18.59 -6.08
CA ARG A 419 -6.21 -19.88 -5.61
C ARG A 419 -7.25 -20.99 -5.85
N GLY A 420 -8.53 -20.70 -5.59
CA GLY A 420 -9.64 -21.62 -5.85
C GLY A 420 -9.74 -21.99 -7.33
N LEU A 421 -9.64 -21.01 -8.24
CA LEU A 421 -9.65 -21.27 -9.67
C LEU A 421 -8.51 -22.21 -10.07
N LEU A 422 -7.30 -21.93 -9.60
CA LEU A 422 -6.12 -22.73 -9.91
C LEU A 422 -6.22 -24.16 -9.32
N ARG A 423 -6.77 -24.30 -8.11
CA ARG A 423 -7.06 -25.62 -7.49
C ARG A 423 -8.08 -26.42 -8.29
N ALA A 424 -9.14 -25.76 -8.78
CA ALA A 424 -10.13 -26.41 -9.66
C ALA A 424 -9.49 -26.91 -10.97
N GLU A 425 -8.63 -26.12 -11.60
CA GLU A 425 -7.87 -26.53 -12.78
C GLU A 425 -6.89 -27.69 -12.52
N LEU A 426 -6.37 -27.80 -11.31
CA LEU A 426 -5.52 -28.91 -10.86
C LEU A 426 -6.32 -30.14 -10.41
N GLY A 427 -7.67 -30.06 -10.46
CA GLY A 427 -8.57 -31.17 -10.10
C GLY A 427 -8.98 -31.20 -8.63
N ASP A 428 -8.45 -30.34 -7.77
CA ASP A 428 -8.81 -30.28 -6.35
C ASP A 428 -10.08 -29.43 -6.14
N LYS A 429 -11.20 -29.96 -6.62
CA LYS A 429 -12.50 -29.27 -6.60
C LYS A 429 -12.97 -28.95 -5.17
N GLN A 430 -12.64 -29.82 -4.20
CA GLN A 430 -13.07 -29.62 -2.81
C GLN A 430 -12.39 -28.37 -2.20
N LYS A 431 -11.07 -28.28 -2.30
CA LYS A 431 -10.35 -27.09 -1.81
C LYS A 431 -10.69 -25.83 -2.61
N ALA A 432 -11.01 -25.96 -3.91
CA ALA A 432 -11.50 -24.83 -4.70
C ALA A 432 -12.82 -24.29 -4.12
N MET A 433 -13.76 -25.17 -3.77
CA MET A 433 -15.02 -24.77 -3.14
C MET A 433 -14.82 -24.08 -1.78
N GLU A 434 -13.90 -24.58 -0.95
CA GLU A 434 -13.54 -23.93 0.32
C GLU A 434 -13.01 -22.51 0.10
N ASP A 435 -12.13 -22.32 -0.87
CA ASP A 435 -11.56 -21.03 -1.24
C ASP A 435 -12.64 -20.07 -1.77
N TYR A 436 -13.52 -20.50 -2.67
CA TYR A 436 -14.63 -19.66 -3.15
C TYR A 436 -15.59 -19.26 -2.03
N ASN A 437 -15.93 -20.19 -1.15
CA ASN A 437 -16.76 -19.89 0.01
C ASN A 437 -16.10 -18.85 0.92
N LYS A 438 -14.78 -18.96 1.15
CA LYS A 438 -14.04 -17.98 1.94
C LYS A 438 -13.98 -16.63 1.25
N ALA A 439 -13.74 -16.58 -0.07
CA ALA A 439 -13.78 -15.36 -0.86
C ALA A 439 -15.12 -14.63 -0.72
N LEU A 440 -16.24 -15.38 -0.84
CA LEU A 440 -17.60 -14.83 -0.76
C LEU A 440 -18.04 -14.47 0.67
N GLN A 441 -17.46 -15.11 1.69
CA GLN A 441 -17.65 -14.70 3.08
C GLN A 441 -17.01 -13.33 3.35
N ILE A 442 -15.84 -13.07 2.75
CA ILE A 442 -15.09 -11.81 2.90
C ILE A 442 -15.70 -10.71 2.04
N ASP A 443 -15.95 -11.00 0.75
CA ASP A 443 -16.55 -10.07 -0.19
C ASP A 443 -17.78 -10.69 -0.86
N PRO A 444 -18.98 -10.46 -0.32
CA PRO A 444 -20.24 -10.94 -0.88
C PRO A 444 -20.60 -10.33 -2.25
N ASN A 445 -19.84 -9.34 -2.72
CA ASN A 445 -20.06 -8.68 -4.01
C ASN A 445 -19.03 -9.11 -5.08
N LEU A 446 -18.24 -10.14 -4.84
CA LEU A 446 -17.27 -10.65 -5.79
C LEU A 446 -17.95 -11.56 -6.85
N ALA A 447 -18.49 -10.95 -7.91
CA ALA A 447 -19.22 -11.64 -8.98
C ALA A 447 -18.43 -12.80 -9.60
N LEU A 448 -17.10 -12.66 -9.78
CA LEU A 448 -16.24 -13.69 -10.32
C LEU A 448 -16.19 -14.95 -9.42
N ALA A 449 -16.21 -14.77 -8.10
CA ALA A 449 -16.18 -15.92 -7.19
C ALA A 449 -17.50 -16.70 -7.23
N TYR A 450 -18.64 -16.03 -7.38
CA TYR A 450 -19.91 -16.72 -7.65
C TYR A 450 -19.87 -17.47 -8.98
N ASN A 451 -19.41 -16.85 -10.07
CA ASN A 451 -19.27 -17.54 -11.36
C ASN A 451 -18.39 -18.79 -11.25
N ASN A 452 -17.24 -18.67 -10.61
CA ASN A 452 -16.27 -19.77 -10.47
C ASN A 452 -16.81 -20.89 -9.56
N ARG A 453 -17.51 -20.54 -8.46
CA ARG A 453 -18.18 -21.51 -7.60
C ARG A 453 -19.34 -22.19 -8.34
N GLY A 454 -20.11 -21.45 -9.11
CA GLY A 454 -21.15 -22.00 -9.98
C GLY A 454 -20.60 -23.00 -11.00
N LEU A 455 -19.47 -22.70 -11.62
CA LEU A 455 -18.79 -23.63 -12.53
C LEU A 455 -18.35 -24.91 -11.79
N ALA A 456 -17.79 -24.78 -10.59
CA ALA A 456 -17.43 -25.94 -9.77
C ALA A 456 -18.66 -26.76 -9.40
N HIS A 457 -19.79 -26.17 -8.99
CA HIS A 457 -21.06 -26.85 -8.75
C HIS A 457 -21.56 -27.58 -10.00
N ALA A 458 -21.54 -26.97 -11.17
CA ALA A 458 -21.93 -27.59 -12.43
C ALA A 458 -21.05 -28.80 -12.75
N GLN A 459 -19.74 -28.71 -12.58
CA GLN A 459 -18.79 -29.82 -12.78
C GLN A 459 -18.94 -30.95 -11.75
N MET A 460 -19.53 -30.68 -10.59
CA MET A 460 -19.86 -31.66 -9.56
C MET A 460 -21.29 -32.26 -9.75
N GLY A 461 -22.02 -31.78 -10.78
CA GLY A 461 -23.38 -32.24 -11.09
C GLY A 461 -24.50 -31.49 -10.36
N ASP A 462 -24.16 -30.52 -9.50
CA ASP A 462 -25.15 -29.75 -8.74
C ASP A 462 -25.62 -28.52 -9.57
N LYS A 463 -26.40 -28.82 -10.63
CA LYS A 463 -26.85 -27.85 -11.61
C LYS A 463 -27.69 -26.73 -11.00
N GLN A 464 -28.49 -27.06 -9.95
CA GLN A 464 -29.35 -26.06 -9.30
C GLN A 464 -28.54 -25.00 -8.57
N LYS A 465 -27.56 -25.40 -7.76
CA LYS A 465 -26.65 -24.43 -7.09
C LYS A 465 -25.81 -23.66 -8.08
N ALA A 466 -25.41 -24.29 -9.20
CA ALA A 466 -24.72 -23.58 -10.26
C ALA A 466 -25.56 -22.41 -10.81
N LEU A 467 -26.85 -22.65 -11.10
CA LEU A 467 -27.77 -21.59 -11.56
C LEU A 467 -27.96 -20.49 -10.53
N GLU A 468 -28.08 -20.84 -9.24
CA GLU A 468 -28.18 -19.85 -8.15
C GLU A 468 -26.95 -18.95 -8.10
N ASP A 469 -25.76 -19.51 -8.19
CA ASP A 469 -24.50 -18.77 -8.19
C ASP A 469 -24.34 -17.89 -9.43
N TYR A 470 -24.66 -18.39 -10.62
CA TYR A 470 -24.62 -17.56 -11.83
C TYR A 470 -25.64 -16.41 -11.78
N ASN A 471 -26.85 -16.65 -11.26
CA ASN A 471 -27.84 -15.61 -11.05
C ASN A 471 -27.31 -14.52 -10.11
N LYS A 472 -26.63 -14.93 -9.02
CA LYS A 472 -26.03 -13.98 -8.09
C LYS A 472 -24.87 -13.20 -8.73
N ALA A 473 -24.01 -13.88 -9.49
CA ALA A 473 -22.94 -13.23 -10.25
C ALA A 473 -23.49 -12.14 -11.21
N LEU A 474 -24.56 -12.47 -11.95
CA LEU A 474 -25.20 -11.55 -12.91
C LEU A 474 -26.01 -10.44 -12.25
N GLN A 475 -26.55 -10.67 -11.05
CA GLN A 475 -27.17 -9.61 -10.24
C GLN A 475 -26.15 -8.58 -9.82
N ILE A 476 -24.92 -9.01 -9.46
CA ILE A 476 -23.83 -8.13 -9.04
C ILE A 476 -23.19 -7.45 -10.25
N ASN A 477 -22.86 -8.22 -11.28
CA ASN A 477 -22.27 -7.71 -12.52
C ASN A 477 -23.07 -8.17 -13.75
N PRO A 478 -24.00 -7.35 -14.26
CA PRO A 478 -24.79 -7.67 -15.45
C PRO A 478 -23.99 -7.74 -16.77
N ASN A 479 -22.71 -7.36 -16.75
CA ASN A 479 -21.83 -7.41 -17.92
C ASN A 479 -20.82 -8.57 -17.87
N LEU A 480 -21.04 -9.58 -17.05
CA LEU A 480 -20.18 -10.75 -16.96
C LEU A 480 -20.56 -11.80 -18.03
N ASP A 481 -19.96 -11.71 -19.21
CA ASP A 481 -20.20 -12.57 -20.37
C ASP A 481 -20.04 -14.06 -20.05
N LEU A 482 -19.01 -14.44 -19.29
CA LEU A 482 -18.77 -15.81 -18.87
C LEU A 482 -19.88 -16.39 -17.98
N ALA A 483 -20.52 -15.57 -17.14
CA ALA A 483 -21.60 -16.04 -16.29
C ALA A 483 -22.87 -16.34 -17.11
N TYR A 484 -23.18 -15.52 -18.11
CA TYR A 484 -24.24 -15.83 -19.08
C TYR A 484 -23.92 -17.10 -19.87
N TYR A 485 -22.70 -17.22 -20.40
CA TYR A 485 -22.27 -18.41 -21.12
C TYR A 485 -22.41 -19.67 -20.27
N ASN A 486 -21.89 -19.66 -19.04
CA ASN A 486 -21.94 -20.81 -18.13
C ASN A 486 -23.38 -21.15 -17.71
N ARG A 487 -24.21 -20.14 -17.42
CA ARG A 487 -25.64 -20.36 -17.10
C ARG A 487 -26.39 -20.93 -18.28
N GLY A 488 -26.17 -20.41 -19.48
CA GLY A 488 -26.74 -20.94 -20.72
C GLY A 488 -26.35 -22.39 -20.99
N ALA A 489 -25.10 -22.75 -20.70
CA ALA A 489 -24.66 -24.15 -20.84
C ALA A 489 -25.39 -25.08 -19.88
N VAL A 490 -25.56 -24.68 -18.62
CA VAL A 490 -26.34 -25.50 -17.63
C VAL A 490 -27.82 -25.56 -18.00
N GLN A 491 -28.41 -24.48 -18.51
CA GLN A 491 -29.82 -24.48 -18.97
C GLN A 491 -30.02 -25.40 -20.19
N ALA A 492 -29.10 -25.35 -21.16
CA ALA A 492 -29.12 -26.25 -22.30
C ALA A 492 -29.05 -27.72 -21.86
N ASP A 493 -28.22 -28.02 -20.89
CA ASP A 493 -28.01 -29.35 -20.34
C ASP A 493 -29.21 -29.86 -19.46
N LEU A 494 -30.03 -28.92 -18.98
CA LEU A 494 -31.32 -29.18 -18.33
C LEU A 494 -32.48 -29.27 -19.32
N GLY A 495 -32.28 -29.00 -20.62
CA GLY A 495 -33.28 -28.98 -21.65
C GLY A 495 -34.01 -27.65 -21.84
N ASP A 496 -33.68 -26.60 -21.09
CA ASP A 496 -34.26 -25.27 -21.15
C ASP A 496 -33.65 -24.48 -22.32
N LYS A 497 -33.86 -25.00 -23.54
CA LYS A 497 -33.21 -24.47 -24.77
C LYS A 497 -33.47 -23.01 -25.01
N GLN A 498 -34.68 -22.50 -24.73
CA GLN A 498 -35.02 -21.09 -24.93
C GLN A 498 -34.22 -20.17 -24.02
N LYS A 499 -34.14 -20.48 -22.74
CA LYS A 499 -33.33 -19.71 -21.78
C LYS A 499 -31.82 -19.77 -22.14
N ALA A 500 -31.35 -20.94 -22.57
CA ALA A 500 -29.98 -21.10 -23.03
C ALA A 500 -29.64 -20.16 -24.20
N LEU A 501 -30.55 -20.04 -25.21
CA LEU A 501 -30.39 -19.11 -26.31
C LEU A 501 -30.36 -17.64 -25.86
N GLU A 502 -31.23 -17.27 -24.92
CA GLU A 502 -31.27 -15.92 -24.36
C GLU A 502 -29.94 -15.58 -23.68
N ASP A 503 -29.41 -16.50 -22.88
CA ASP A 503 -28.13 -16.33 -22.20
C ASP A 503 -26.95 -16.29 -23.16
N TYR A 504 -26.88 -17.18 -24.14
CA TYR A 504 -25.80 -17.13 -25.16
C TYR A 504 -25.88 -15.85 -26.00
N ASN A 505 -27.09 -15.37 -26.34
CA ASN A 505 -27.28 -14.10 -27.03
C ASN A 505 -26.72 -12.94 -26.19
N LYS A 506 -26.99 -12.95 -24.89
CA LYS A 506 -26.50 -11.93 -23.97
C LYS A 506 -24.98 -11.97 -23.83
N ALA A 507 -24.41 -13.19 -23.66
CA ALA A 507 -22.97 -13.38 -23.64
C ALA A 507 -22.28 -12.83 -24.91
N LEU A 508 -22.84 -13.14 -26.09
CA LEU A 508 -22.31 -12.69 -27.38
C LEU A 508 -22.55 -11.21 -27.67
N GLN A 509 -23.59 -10.62 -27.09
CA GLN A 509 -23.81 -9.16 -27.15
C GLN A 509 -22.72 -8.42 -26.38
N ILE A 510 -22.29 -8.97 -25.21
CA ILE A 510 -21.24 -8.40 -24.36
C ILE A 510 -19.87 -8.68 -24.96
N ASN A 511 -19.61 -9.92 -25.35
CA ASN A 511 -18.33 -10.36 -25.94
C ASN A 511 -18.55 -11.10 -27.26
N PRO A 512 -18.49 -10.38 -28.41
CA PRO A 512 -18.64 -10.97 -29.75
C PRO A 512 -17.54 -11.96 -30.15
N ASN A 513 -16.48 -12.10 -29.38
CA ASN A 513 -15.35 -13.00 -29.66
C ASN A 513 -15.41 -14.30 -28.83
N LEU A 514 -16.51 -14.57 -28.15
CA LEU A 514 -16.66 -15.77 -27.32
C LEU A 514 -16.97 -17.00 -28.20
N VAL A 515 -15.92 -17.62 -28.75
CA VAL A 515 -15.99 -18.72 -29.71
C VAL A 515 -16.91 -19.86 -29.27
N LEU A 516 -16.76 -20.29 -28.00
CA LEU A 516 -17.53 -21.41 -27.46
C LEU A 516 -19.03 -21.09 -27.33
N ALA A 517 -19.39 -19.81 -27.14
CA ALA A 517 -20.79 -19.41 -27.08
C ALA A 517 -21.49 -19.54 -28.42
N TYR A 518 -20.81 -19.20 -29.53
CA TYR A 518 -21.32 -19.47 -30.88
C TYR A 518 -21.51 -20.97 -31.11
N ASN A 519 -20.48 -21.80 -30.81
CA ASN A 519 -20.61 -23.24 -30.99
C ASN A 519 -21.78 -23.82 -30.18
N ASN A 520 -21.94 -23.43 -28.92
CA ASN A 520 -22.97 -23.97 -28.05
C ASN A 520 -24.37 -23.43 -28.42
N ARG A 521 -24.49 -22.16 -28.83
CA ARG A 521 -25.74 -21.61 -29.35
C ARG A 521 -26.16 -22.32 -30.64
N GLY A 522 -25.20 -22.56 -31.55
CA GLY A 522 -25.42 -23.34 -32.76
C GLY A 522 -25.90 -24.78 -32.45
N LEU A 523 -25.33 -25.41 -31.44
CA LEU A 523 -25.77 -26.73 -30.99
C LEU A 523 -27.24 -26.69 -30.51
N VAL A 524 -27.62 -25.67 -29.73
CA VAL A 524 -29.02 -25.54 -29.26
C VAL A 524 -29.96 -25.26 -30.45
N TYR A 525 -29.58 -24.42 -31.44
CA TYR A 525 -30.35 -24.25 -32.67
C TYR A 525 -30.53 -25.55 -33.45
N ALA A 526 -29.47 -26.33 -33.61
CA ALA A 526 -29.55 -27.63 -34.27
C ALA A 526 -30.51 -28.59 -33.54
N GLN A 527 -30.45 -28.63 -32.21
CA GLN A 527 -31.36 -29.44 -31.37
C GLN A 527 -32.82 -28.98 -31.40
N MET A 528 -33.06 -27.70 -31.77
CA MET A 528 -34.41 -27.13 -31.98
C MET A 528 -34.88 -27.30 -33.43
N GLY A 529 -34.05 -27.85 -34.33
CA GLY A 529 -34.35 -28.06 -35.74
C GLY A 529 -33.97 -26.89 -36.66
N ASP A 530 -33.51 -25.78 -36.11
CA ASP A 530 -33.07 -24.60 -36.90
C ASP A 530 -31.61 -24.79 -37.37
N ARG A 531 -31.43 -25.68 -38.31
CA ARG A 531 -30.11 -26.07 -38.81
C ARG A 531 -29.41 -24.94 -39.55
N GLN A 532 -30.16 -23.99 -40.10
CA GLN A 532 -29.59 -22.85 -40.80
C GLN A 532 -28.89 -21.90 -39.85
N LYS A 533 -29.57 -21.50 -38.75
CA LYS A 533 -28.93 -20.69 -37.72
C LYS A 533 -27.77 -21.40 -37.04
N ALA A 534 -27.87 -22.72 -36.88
CA ALA A 534 -26.76 -23.52 -36.38
C ALA A 534 -25.52 -23.40 -37.30
N LEU A 535 -25.68 -23.48 -38.63
CA LEU A 535 -24.59 -23.32 -39.56
C LEU A 535 -23.96 -21.91 -39.51
N GLU A 536 -24.79 -20.87 -39.38
CA GLU A 536 -24.31 -19.49 -39.23
C GLU A 536 -23.41 -19.35 -37.99
N ASP A 537 -23.85 -19.90 -36.87
CA ASP A 537 -23.09 -19.85 -35.61
C ASP A 537 -21.81 -20.67 -35.67
N TYR A 538 -21.82 -21.88 -36.23
CA TYR A 538 -20.61 -22.68 -36.41
C TYR A 538 -19.63 -22.01 -37.36
N ASN A 539 -20.11 -21.37 -38.42
CA ASN A 539 -19.27 -20.61 -39.34
C ASN A 539 -18.60 -19.43 -38.59
N LYS A 540 -19.35 -18.75 -37.73
CA LYS A 540 -18.80 -17.65 -36.92
C LYS A 540 -17.76 -18.15 -35.91
N ALA A 541 -18.03 -19.27 -35.25
CA ALA A 541 -17.06 -19.91 -34.36
C ALA A 541 -15.76 -20.26 -35.09
N LEU A 542 -15.86 -20.87 -36.29
CA LEU A 542 -14.71 -21.26 -37.11
C LEU A 542 -13.98 -20.08 -37.79
N GLN A 543 -14.68 -18.96 -37.98
CA GLN A 543 -14.03 -17.71 -38.40
C GLN A 543 -13.14 -17.15 -37.30
N LEU A 544 -13.57 -17.26 -36.03
CA LEU A 544 -12.84 -16.78 -34.87
C LEU A 544 -11.74 -17.77 -34.44
N ASP A 545 -12.03 -19.08 -34.46
CA ASP A 545 -11.06 -20.14 -34.20
C ASP A 545 -11.11 -21.23 -35.27
N PRO A 546 -10.24 -21.20 -36.28
CA PRO A 546 -10.15 -22.21 -37.33
C PRO A 546 -9.70 -23.61 -36.82
N ASN A 547 -9.29 -23.75 -35.57
CA ASN A 547 -8.81 -25.00 -35.00
C ASN A 547 -9.82 -25.64 -34.01
N LEU A 548 -11.04 -25.10 -33.91
CA LEU A 548 -12.07 -25.65 -33.04
C LEU A 548 -12.68 -26.93 -33.64
N ALA A 549 -12.11 -28.09 -33.30
CA ALA A 549 -12.56 -29.41 -33.78
C ALA A 549 -14.06 -29.66 -33.57
N LEU A 550 -14.60 -29.27 -32.40
CA LEU A 550 -16.04 -29.43 -32.07
C LEU A 550 -16.95 -28.65 -33.03
N ALA A 551 -16.56 -27.47 -33.47
CA ALA A 551 -17.37 -26.68 -34.40
C ALA A 551 -17.40 -27.31 -35.80
N TYR A 552 -16.29 -27.86 -36.29
CA TYR A 552 -16.32 -28.66 -37.51
C TYR A 552 -17.18 -29.89 -37.40
N TYR A 553 -17.08 -30.62 -36.26
CA TYR A 553 -17.89 -31.81 -36.02
C TYR A 553 -19.39 -31.47 -36.03
N ASN A 554 -19.78 -30.44 -35.27
CA ASN A 554 -21.18 -30.02 -35.16
C ASN A 554 -21.70 -29.46 -36.49
N ARG A 555 -20.87 -28.67 -37.23
CA ARG A 555 -21.23 -28.17 -38.55
C ARG A 555 -21.40 -29.30 -39.56
N GLY A 556 -20.55 -30.32 -39.50
CA GLY A 556 -20.65 -31.53 -40.34
C GLY A 556 -21.95 -32.27 -40.08
N LEU A 557 -22.36 -32.41 -38.83
CA LEU A 557 -23.66 -33.01 -38.49
C LEU A 557 -24.84 -32.16 -39.02
N ALA A 558 -24.81 -30.86 -38.88
CA ALA A 558 -25.86 -29.98 -39.39
C ALA A 558 -25.97 -30.02 -40.90
N ARG A 559 -24.83 -30.06 -41.64
CA ARG A 559 -24.79 -30.24 -43.09
C ARG A 559 -25.35 -31.58 -43.54
N ARG A 560 -24.97 -32.65 -42.86
CA ARG A 560 -25.58 -33.99 -43.10
C ARG A 560 -27.09 -33.92 -42.99
N ASP A 561 -27.62 -33.33 -41.95
CA ASP A 561 -29.05 -33.24 -41.69
C ASP A 561 -29.80 -32.33 -42.68
N LEU A 562 -29.08 -31.45 -43.38
CA LEU A 562 -29.57 -30.65 -44.50
C LEU A 562 -29.39 -31.31 -45.86
N GLY A 563 -28.78 -32.52 -45.92
CA GLY A 563 -28.53 -33.24 -47.16
C GLY A 563 -27.28 -32.88 -47.92
N ASP A 564 -26.44 -31.94 -47.39
CA ASP A 564 -25.15 -31.60 -48.03
C ASP A 564 -24.07 -32.61 -47.59
N LYS A 565 -24.16 -33.81 -48.14
CA LYS A 565 -23.26 -34.92 -47.80
C LYS A 565 -21.77 -34.58 -48.01
N GLN A 566 -21.45 -33.95 -49.14
CA GLN A 566 -20.04 -33.68 -49.48
C GLN A 566 -19.39 -32.70 -48.54
N ALA A 567 -20.07 -31.59 -48.17
CA ALA A 567 -19.57 -30.65 -47.22
C ALA A 567 -19.55 -31.22 -45.77
N ALA A 568 -20.50 -32.11 -45.43
CA ALA A 568 -20.50 -32.85 -44.16
C ALA A 568 -19.26 -33.72 -44.00
N ILE A 569 -18.91 -34.50 -45.06
CA ILE A 569 -17.72 -35.36 -45.08
C ILE A 569 -16.46 -34.53 -44.90
N THR A 570 -16.37 -33.40 -45.61
CA THR A 570 -15.21 -32.47 -45.53
C THR A 570 -15.01 -31.96 -44.10
N ASP A 571 -16.09 -31.48 -43.44
CA ASP A 571 -16.05 -30.99 -42.08
C ASP A 571 -15.70 -32.11 -41.08
N LEU A 572 -16.28 -33.28 -41.20
CA LEU A 572 -16.03 -34.42 -40.29
C LEU A 572 -14.59 -34.95 -40.43
N ARG A 573 -13.99 -34.93 -41.63
CA ARG A 573 -12.58 -35.27 -41.83
C ARG A 573 -11.69 -34.21 -41.14
N LYS A 574 -12.00 -32.94 -41.29
CA LYS A 574 -11.26 -31.87 -40.63
C LYS A 574 -11.37 -31.93 -39.11
N ALA A 575 -12.59 -32.21 -38.57
CA ALA A 575 -12.80 -32.47 -37.14
C ALA A 575 -11.92 -33.60 -36.64
N SER A 576 -11.90 -34.73 -37.38
CA SER A 576 -11.09 -35.90 -37.01
C SER A 576 -9.59 -35.59 -36.95
N GLU A 577 -9.08 -34.90 -37.96
CA GLU A 577 -7.68 -34.46 -38.00
C GLU A 577 -7.33 -33.60 -36.75
N LEU A 578 -8.15 -32.62 -36.46
CA LEU A 578 -7.94 -31.74 -35.30
C LEU A 578 -8.07 -32.46 -33.96
N PHE A 579 -9.06 -33.39 -33.81
CA PHE A 579 -9.17 -34.24 -32.61
C PHE A 579 -7.94 -35.11 -32.42
N GLN A 580 -7.38 -35.65 -33.50
CA GLN A 580 -6.17 -36.48 -33.43
C GLN A 580 -4.97 -35.64 -32.98
N GLN A 581 -4.80 -34.41 -33.52
CA GLN A 581 -3.77 -33.45 -33.07
C GLN A 581 -3.91 -33.06 -31.61
N GLN A 582 -5.15 -33.05 -31.08
CA GLN A 582 -5.47 -32.77 -29.69
C GLN A 582 -5.37 -34.00 -28.76
N GLY A 583 -4.96 -35.17 -29.27
CA GLY A 583 -4.87 -36.42 -28.51
C GLY A 583 -6.23 -37.05 -28.18
N LYS A 584 -7.34 -36.62 -28.81
CA LYS A 584 -8.72 -37.13 -28.60
C LYS A 584 -9.05 -38.22 -29.60
N ALA A 585 -8.43 -39.39 -29.46
CA ALA A 585 -8.53 -40.49 -30.40
C ALA A 585 -9.98 -41.00 -30.61
N ASP A 586 -10.75 -41.09 -29.52
CA ASP A 586 -12.16 -41.58 -29.59
C ASP A 586 -13.05 -40.63 -30.40
N ASP A 587 -12.91 -39.31 -30.22
CA ASP A 587 -13.68 -38.31 -30.95
C ASP A 587 -13.28 -38.27 -32.41
N SER A 588 -11.98 -38.46 -32.70
CA SER A 588 -11.48 -38.63 -34.06
C SER A 588 -12.08 -39.83 -34.77
N GLN A 589 -12.13 -40.98 -34.10
CA GLN A 589 -12.77 -42.21 -34.65
C GLN A 589 -14.27 -42.05 -34.89
N LYS A 590 -15.00 -41.37 -33.96
CA LYS A 590 -16.44 -41.07 -34.14
C LYS A 590 -16.65 -40.21 -35.41
N ALA A 591 -15.86 -39.18 -35.61
CA ALA A 591 -15.95 -38.33 -36.79
C ALA A 591 -15.67 -39.11 -38.08
N LEU A 592 -14.62 -39.95 -38.10
CA LEU A 592 -14.31 -40.83 -39.24
C LEU A 592 -15.40 -41.90 -39.48
N GLY A 593 -15.98 -42.46 -38.44
CA GLY A 593 -17.08 -43.42 -38.59
C GLY A 593 -18.28 -42.82 -39.32
N LEU A 594 -18.61 -41.56 -38.99
CA LEU A 594 -19.68 -40.82 -39.67
C LEU A 594 -19.37 -40.54 -41.14
N THR A 595 -18.11 -40.26 -41.52
CA THR A 595 -17.73 -40.06 -42.94
C THR A 595 -17.94 -41.34 -43.76
N LYS A 596 -17.59 -42.51 -43.23
CA LYS A 596 -17.81 -43.80 -43.89
C LYS A 596 -19.28 -44.07 -44.17
N ILE A 597 -20.17 -43.74 -43.19
CA ILE A 597 -21.62 -43.89 -43.36
C ILE A 597 -22.19 -42.98 -44.44
N LEU A 598 -21.60 -41.81 -44.63
CA LEU A 598 -22.03 -40.82 -45.63
C LEU A 598 -21.47 -41.08 -47.03
N ASP A 599 -20.34 -41.76 -47.15
CA ASP A 599 -19.72 -42.15 -48.42
C ASP A 599 -20.48 -43.32 -49.07
N HIS A 600 -21.24 -44.10 -48.29
CA HIS A 600 -22.18 -45.16 -48.76
C HIS A 600 -23.61 -44.61 -48.84
#